data_20649415e9ff9c49d47234e383fa0bc7
#
_entry.id   20649415e9ff9c49d47234e383fa0bc7
#
_cell.length_a   1.000
_cell.length_b   1.000
_cell.length_c   1.000
_cell.angle_alpha   90.00
_cell.angle_beta   90.00
_cell.angle_gamma   90.00
#
_symmetry.space_group_name_H-M   'P 1'
#
loop_
_entity.id
_entity.type
_entity.pdbx_description
1 polymer ?
#
loop_
_entity_poly.entity_id
_entity_poly.type
_entity_poly.pdbx_seq_one_letter_code
_entity_poly.pdbx_strand_id
1 'polypeptide(L)'
;MTHQYPVNGTLDSVTEERVKALASFGFTERQCQFLVAVMVHAGCFLERQYCAFTGTVRGQNSRDFVGRLVSRGFTRAIEPGPVRRGRLYHVHHRPLYEAIGQADNRNRRLLTVGRMVERVMILDAVLGDRHCWWLSPEPDKRRFFALMRDNYLRPEDYPHIAFGTGRQRVIRCFPDKLPIGVEKGRSDHLVFPYLVNRSIPIDFRQFLIRHAGLLRFVRTWTLRLLVPRRFRKAVSLYKAAVREELWTPMDPSVTKALEAYFPECQSTGAHVGDPADPYIRREFRRQGNARVQALYRAWRRQGNRVLWDANSSALADDRARGCSTVEVELLNRQYLQLSGTMDRDAWAKRGAKRNPRQVGPPVSELSPSPRSPLVDHDRETHANA
;
A
#
# COMPACT_ATOMS: atom_id res chain seq x y z
N MET A 1 -16.81 24.87 -22.02
CA MET A 1 -16.34 23.81 -22.95
C MET A 1 -16.21 22.55 -22.11
N THR A 2 -17.13 21.62 -22.28
CA THR A 2 -17.11 20.30 -21.61
C THR A 2 -16.08 19.42 -22.32
N HIS A 3 -14.89 19.30 -21.72
CA HIS A 3 -13.89 18.36 -22.23
C HIS A 3 -14.39 16.93 -22.01
N GLN A 4 -14.85 16.29 -23.08
CA GLN A 4 -15.11 14.86 -23.10
C GLN A 4 -13.77 14.12 -23.11
N TYR A 5 -13.42 13.50 -21.98
CA TYR A 5 -12.38 12.47 -21.95
C TYR A 5 -12.81 11.29 -22.83
N PRO A 6 -11.87 10.53 -23.41
CA PRO A 6 -12.21 9.36 -24.22
C PRO A 6 -12.95 8.33 -23.35
N VAL A 7 -14.28 8.28 -23.51
CA VAL A 7 -15.25 7.60 -22.63
C VAL A 7 -15.45 6.13 -23.03
N ASN A 8 -14.58 5.51 -23.79
CA ASN A 8 -14.77 4.12 -24.19
C ASN A 8 -13.72 3.21 -23.54
N GLY A 9 -14.15 2.48 -22.52
CA GLY A 9 -13.52 1.20 -22.05
C GLY A 9 -12.06 1.22 -21.57
N THR A 10 -11.31 2.29 -21.86
CA THR A 10 -9.86 2.40 -21.67
C THR A 10 -9.44 2.89 -20.28
N LEU A 11 -10.38 3.34 -19.44
CA LEU A 11 -10.07 3.90 -18.13
C LEU A 11 -10.05 2.85 -16.99
N ASP A 12 -10.75 1.73 -17.15
CA ASP A 12 -10.76 0.69 -16.12
C ASP A 12 -9.51 -0.21 -16.23
N SER A 13 -8.99 -0.66 -15.11
CA SER A 13 -7.96 -1.71 -15.10
C SER A 13 -8.48 -3.08 -15.54
N VAL A 14 -9.80 -3.28 -15.59
CA VAL A 14 -10.44 -4.47 -16.16
C VAL A 14 -10.80 -4.20 -17.64
N THR A 15 -9.78 -4.09 -18.48
CA THR A 15 -9.99 -3.83 -19.91
C THR A 15 -10.48 -5.07 -20.67
N GLU A 16 -11.19 -4.85 -21.77
CA GLU A 16 -11.66 -5.94 -22.66
C GLU A 16 -10.49 -6.77 -23.20
N GLU A 17 -9.36 -6.14 -23.54
CA GLU A 17 -8.14 -6.82 -23.98
C GLU A 17 -7.61 -7.79 -22.94
N ARG A 18 -7.54 -7.37 -21.67
CA ARG A 18 -7.12 -8.23 -20.56
C ARG A 18 -8.08 -9.40 -20.33
N VAL A 19 -9.38 -9.15 -20.48
CA VAL A 19 -10.42 -10.17 -20.36
C VAL A 19 -10.29 -11.20 -21.48
N LYS A 20 -10.17 -10.77 -22.74
CA LYS A 20 -9.96 -11.64 -23.90
C LYS A 20 -8.69 -12.45 -23.79
N ALA A 21 -7.60 -11.88 -23.30
CA ALA A 21 -6.34 -12.59 -23.10
C ALA A 21 -6.44 -13.79 -22.12
N LEU A 22 -7.35 -13.73 -21.13
CA LEU A 22 -7.58 -14.84 -20.22
C LEU A 22 -8.53 -15.93 -20.78
N ALA A 23 -9.24 -15.67 -21.85
CA ALA A 23 -10.16 -16.64 -22.45
C ALA A 23 -9.42 -17.91 -22.92
N SER A 24 -8.17 -17.77 -23.39
CA SER A 24 -7.30 -18.88 -23.81
C SER A 24 -7.01 -19.90 -22.69
N PHE A 25 -7.21 -19.53 -21.43
CA PHE A 25 -7.07 -20.42 -20.27
C PHE A 25 -8.35 -21.22 -19.97
N GLY A 26 -9.38 -21.15 -20.83
CA GLY A 26 -10.62 -21.93 -20.71
C GLY A 26 -11.58 -21.42 -19.65
N PHE A 27 -11.57 -20.12 -19.39
CA PHE A 27 -12.55 -19.43 -18.53
C PHE A 27 -13.63 -18.73 -19.35
N THR A 28 -14.84 -18.65 -18.80
CA THR A 28 -15.89 -17.83 -19.39
C THR A 28 -15.55 -16.36 -19.25
N GLU A 29 -16.12 -15.50 -20.09
CA GLU A 29 -15.89 -14.06 -20.05
C GLU A 29 -16.08 -13.47 -18.64
N ARG A 30 -17.16 -13.85 -17.96
CA ARG A 30 -17.45 -13.37 -16.59
C ARG A 30 -16.43 -13.85 -15.56
N GLN A 31 -15.89 -15.06 -15.75
CA GLN A 31 -14.78 -15.60 -14.94
C GLN A 31 -13.48 -14.84 -15.23
N CYS A 32 -13.20 -14.51 -16.49
CA CYS A 32 -12.05 -13.71 -16.89
C CYS A 32 -12.14 -12.30 -16.29
N GLN A 33 -13.29 -11.60 -16.39
CA GLN A 33 -13.51 -10.30 -15.77
C GLN A 33 -13.23 -10.32 -14.27
N PHE A 34 -13.75 -11.31 -13.55
CA PHE A 34 -13.48 -11.48 -12.12
C PHE A 34 -11.99 -11.72 -11.85
N LEU A 35 -11.34 -12.61 -12.61
CA LEU A 35 -9.91 -12.91 -12.43
C LEU A 35 -9.03 -11.69 -12.70
N VAL A 36 -9.30 -10.93 -13.76
CA VAL A 36 -8.59 -9.67 -14.03
C VAL A 36 -8.74 -8.73 -12.85
N ALA A 37 -9.98 -8.50 -12.36
CA ALA A 37 -10.22 -7.64 -11.20
C ALA A 37 -9.43 -8.11 -9.96
N VAL A 38 -9.45 -9.41 -9.66
CA VAL A 38 -8.65 -9.98 -8.56
C VAL A 38 -7.16 -9.71 -8.76
N MET A 39 -6.63 -10.01 -9.94
CA MET A 39 -5.20 -9.93 -10.22
C MET A 39 -4.67 -8.51 -10.15
N VAL A 40 -5.40 -7.53 -10.67
CA VAL A 40 -4.96 -6.13 -10.67
C VAL A 40 -5.17 -5.43 -9.33
N HIS A 41 -6.23 -5.77 -8.57
CA HIS A 41 -6.57 -5.04 -7.35
C HIS A 41 -6.06 -5.71 -6.07
N ALA A 42 -6.05 -7.04 -5.98
CA ALA A 42 -5.80 -7.75 -4.72
C ALA A 42 -4.77 -8.88 -4.79
N GLY A 43 -4.77 -9.66 -5.87
CA GLY A 43 -4.01 -10.91 -6.00
C GLY A 43 -4.58 -12.06 -5.18
N CYS A 44 -5.61 -11.82 -4.39
CA CYS A 44 -6.29 -12.83 -3.58
C CYS A 44 -7.78 -12.54 -3.47
N PHE A 45 -8.57 -13.58 -3.23
CA PHE A 45 -10.03 -13.48 -3.16
C PHE A 45 -10.64 -14.54 -2.25
N LEU A 46 -11.91 -14.36 -1.94
CA LEU A 46 -12.79 -15.34 -1.29
C LEU A 46 -13.85 -15.81 -2.29
N GLU A 47 -14.25 -17.08 -2.25
CA GLU A 47 -15.30 -17.64 -3.11
C GLU A 47 -16.58 -16.79 -3.13
N ARG A 48 -16.97 -16.23 -1.97
CA ARG A 48 -18.14 -15.33 -1.86
C ARG A 48 -18.04 -14.07 -2.71
N GLN A 49 -16.81 -13.56 -2.97
CA GLN A 49 -16.60 -12.39 -3.82
C GLN A 49 -16.89 -12.73 -5.28
N TYR A 50 -16.52 -13.92 -5.71
CA TYR A 50 -16.92 -14.44 -7.01
C TYR A 50 -18.43 -14.56 -7.12
N CYS A 51 -19.09 -15.18 -6.13
CA CYS A 51 -20.55 -15.30 -6.11
C CYS A 51 -21.24 -13.93 -6.15
N ALA A 52 -20.76 -12.96 -5.36
CA ALA A 52 -21.34 -11.60 -5.36
C ALA A 52 -21.13 -10.88 -6.70
N PHE A 53 -19.95 -11.05 -7.32
CA PHE A 53 -19.63 -10.48 -8.63
C PHE A 53 -20.52 -11.05 -9.75
N THR A 54 -20.72 -12.37 -9.74
CA THR A 54 -21.53 -13.06 -10.74
C THR A 54 -23.03 -13.01 -10.46
N GLY A 55 -23.46 -12.52 -9.28
CA GLY A 55 -24.86 -12.54 -8.86
C GLY A 55 -25.38 -13.94 -8.58
N THR A 56 -24.51 -14.92 -8.32
CA THR A 56 -24.88 -16.32 -8.08
C THR A 56 -24.80 -16.66 -6.59
N VAL A 57 -25.58 -17.66 -6.17
CA VAL A 57 -25.46 -18.24 -4.83
C VAL A 57 -24.25 -19.16 -4.78
N ARG A 58 -23.69 -19.36 -3.59
CA ARG A 58 -22.64 -20.34 -3.38
C ARG A 58 -23.19 -21.75 -3.65
N GLY A 59 -22.63 -22.41 -4.66
CA GLY A 59 -23.10 -23.71 -5.13
C GLY A 59 -22.04 -24.46 -5.93
N GLN A 60 -22.44 -25.44 -6.72
CA GLN A 60 -21.53 -26.28 -7.52
C GLN A 60 -20.69 -25.41 -8.49
N ASN A 61 -21.32 -24.49 -9.23
CA ASN A 61 -20.62 -23.65 -10.21
C ASN A 61 -19.47 -22.81 -9.59
N SER A 62 -19.67 -22.27 -8.36
CA SER A 62 -18.61 -21.52 -7.69
C SER A 62 -17.50 -22.44 -7.18
N ARG A 63 -17.84 -23.65 -6.71
CA ARG A 63 -16.84 -24.65 -6.28
C ARG A 63 -16.03 -25.15 -7.47
N ASP A 64 -16.69 -25.45 -8.61
CA ASP A 64 -16.02 -25.91 -9.83
C ASP A 64 -15.05 -24.85 -10.38
N PHE A 65 -15.47 -23.58 -10.38
CA PHE A 65 -14.58 -22.50 -10.79
C PHE A 65 -13.34 -22.43 -9.89
N VAL A 66 -13.53 -22.40 -8.57
CA VAL A 66 -12.40 -22.37 -7.62
C VAL A 66 -11.58 -23.67 -7.69
N GLY A 67 -12.24 -24.82 -7.80
CA GLY A 67 -11.59 -26.12 -7.95
C GLY A 67 -10.68 -26.18 -9.18
N ARG A 68 -11.16 -25.67 -10.34
CA ARG A 68 -10.34 -25.58 -11.57
C ARG A 68 -9.13 -24.66 -11.40
N LEU A 69 -9.28 -23.53 -10.68
CA LEU A 69 -8.17 -22.63 -10.41
C LEU A 69 -7.09 -23.31 -9.55
N VAL A 70 -7.50 -24.08 -8.56
CA VAL A 70 -6.57 -24.79 -7.66
C VAL A 70 -5.93 -25.99 -8.37
N SER A 71 -6.71 -26.83 -9.04
CA SER A 71 -6.22 -28.06 -9.71
C SER A 71 -5.23 -27.76 -10.85
N ARG A 72 -5.41 -26.60 -11.54
CA ARG A 72 -4.48 -26.13 -12.56
C ARG A 72 -3.27 -25.36 -12.01
N GLY A 73 -3.14 -25.23 -10.68
CA GLY A 73 -2.04 -24.50 -10.06
C GLY A 73 -2.09 -22.98 -10.28
N PHE A 74 -3.22 -22.41 -10.69
CA PHE A 74 -3.38 -20.98 -10.91
C PHE A 74 -3.51 -20.22 -9.61
N THR A 75 -4.13 -20.87 -8.60
CA THR A 75 -4.30 -20.33 -7.25
C THR A 75 -3.85 -21.33 -6.19
N ARG A 76 -3.53 -20.80 -5.03
CA ARG A 76 -3.25 -21.57 -3.81
C ARG A 76 -4.26 -21.19 -2.73
N ALA A 77 -4.85 -22.20 -2.09
CA ALA A 77 -5.62 -22.01 -0.87
C ALA A 77 -4.66 -21.66 0.29
N ILE A 78 -5.03 -20.66 1.10
CA ILE A 78 -4.27 -20.25 2.28
C ILE A 78 -4.90 -20.86 3.52
N GLU A 79 -4.14 -21.66 4.22
CA GLU A 79 -4.56 -22.37 5.44
C GLU A 79 -3.68 -21.97 6.62
N PRO A 80 -4.22 -21.76 7.83
CA PRO A 80 -5.65 -21.67 8.15
C PRO A 80 -6.25 -20.39 7.58
N GLY A 81 -7.48 -20.45 7.08
CA GLY A 81 -8.18 -19.28 6.54
C GLY A 81 -8.43 -18.22 7.60
N PRO A 82 -8.28 -16.92 7.28
CA PRO A 82 -8.49 -15.80 8.21
C PRO A 82 -9.97 -15.56 8.52
N VAL A 83 -10.85 -16.31 7.91
CA VAL A 83 -12.31 -16.13 7.99
C VAL A 83 -12.93 -17.42 8.49
N ARG A 84 -13.73 -17.35 9.55
CA ARG A 84 -14.39 -18.52 10.17
C ARG A 84 -15.16 -19.43 9.19
N ARG A 85 -15.58 -18.94 8.02
CA ARG A 85 -16.39 -19.65 7.03
C ARG A 85 -15.96 -19.41 5.59
N GLY A 86 -14.66 -19.22 5.31
CA GLY A 86 -14.22 -19.02 3.93
C GLY A 86 -12.73 -19.26 3.78
N ARG A 87 -12.35 -19.96 2.69
CA ARG A 87 -10.95 -20.10 2.28
C ARG A 87 -10.52 -18.87 1.52
N LEU A 88 -9.30 -18.40 1.79
CA LEU A 88 -8.65 -17.35 1.03
C LEU A 88 -7.82 -18.01 -0.08
N TYR A 89 -8.00 -17.54 -1.30
CA TYR A 89 -7.31 -18.04 -2.48
C TYR A 89 -6.35 -16.96 -3.00
N HIS A 90 -5.08 -17.32 -3.22
CA HIS A 90 -4.07 -16.42 -3.77
C HIS A 90 -3.74 -16.80 -5.21
N VAL A 91 -3.96 -15.89 -6.15
CA VAL A 91 -3.62 -16.02 -7.56
C VAL A 91 -2.13 -15.72 -7.73
N HIS A 92 -1.33 -16.71 -8.11
CA HIS A 92 0.13 -16.57 -8.16
C HIS A 92 0.76 -16.98 -9.49
N HIS A 93 -0.02 -17.60 -10.37
CA HIS A 93 0.47 -18.19 -11.61
C HIS A 93 0.95 -17.11 -12.59
N ARG A 94 2.24 -17.16 -12.90
CA ARG A 94 2.90 -16.12 -13.70
C ARG A 94 2.32 -15.96 -15.11
N PRO A 95 2.05 -17.04 -15.89
CA PRO A 95 1.46 -16.91 -17.21
C PRO A 95 0.11 -16.16 -17.25
N LEU A 96 -0.75 -16.31 -16.21
CA LEU A 96 -1.97 -15.52 -16.13
C LEU A 96 -1.68 -14.01 -16.05
N TYR A 97 -0.68 -13.63 -15.25
CA TYR A 97 -0.28 -12.22 -15.13
C TYR A 97 0.41 -11.69 -16.39
N GLU A 98 1.19 -12.52 -17.07
CA GLU A 98 1.81 -12.19 -18.35
C GLU A 98 0.77 -11.94 -19.43
N ALA A 99 -0.26 -12.78 -19.51
CA ALA A 99 -1.34 -12.64 -20.48
C ALA A 99 -2.07 -11.29 -20.36
N ILE A 100 -2.23 -10.76 -19.14
CA ILE A 100 -2.85 -9.43 -18.93
C ILE A 100 -1.86 -8.29 -18.91
N GLY A 101 -0.62 -8.50 -19.37
CA GLY A 101 0.43 -7.46 -19.38
C GLY A 101 0.91 -7.03 -17.99
N GLN A 102 0.83 -7.93 -16.99
CA GLN A 102 1.15 -7.64 -15.58
C GLN A 102 2.17 -8.64 -14.99
N ALA A 103 3.14 -9.10 -15.78
CA ALA A 103 4.14 -10.11 -15.38
C ALA A 103 4.82 -9.80 -14.02
N ASP A 104 5.16 -8.53 -13.80
CA ASP A 104 5.85 -8.07 -12.59
C ASP A 104 4.90 -7.54 -11.50
N ASN A 105 3.60 -7.78 -11.66
CA ASN A 105 2.63 -7.32 -10.66
C ASN A 105 2.90 -8.00 -9.31
N ARG A 106 3.09 -7.16 -8.28
CA ARG A 106 3.40 -7.64 -6.93
C ARG A 106 2.26 -8.38 -6.25
N ASN A 107 1.05 -8.29 -6.79
CA ASN A 107 -0.08 -9.07 -6.30
C ASN A 107 0.15 -10.57 -6.45
N ARG A 108 1.03 -10.98 -7.39
CA ARG A 108 1.48 -12.36 -7.56
C ARG A 108 2.31 -12.90 -6.39
N ARG A 109 2.96 -12.01 -5.62
CA ARG A 109 3.79 -12.42 -4.48
C ARG A 109 2.93 -12.72 -3.26
N LEU A 110 3.25 -13.81 -2.57
CA LEU A 110 2.58 -14.17 -1.33
C LEU A 110 2.83 -13.08 -0.26
N LEU A 111 1.79 -12.72 0.44
CA LEU A 111 1.81 -11.74 1.53
C LEU A 111 1.49 -12.42 2.86
N THR A 112 1.68 -11.69 3.95
CA THR A 112 1.15 -12.10 5.25
C THR A 112 -0.38 -12.17 5.20
N VAL A 113 -0.99 -13.05 5.98
CA VAL A 113 -2.45 -13.23 6.02
C VAL A 113 -3.17 -11.92 6.31
N GLY A 114 -2.67 -11.11 7.26
CA GLY A 114 -3.27 -9.81 7.57
C GLY A 114 -3.30 -8.86 6.35
N ARG A 115 -2.22 -8.81 5.58
CA ARG A 115 -2.16 -8.00 4.34
C ARG A 115 -3.07 -8.54 3.24
N MET A 116 -3.23 -9.85 3.12
CA MET A 116 -4.17 -10.44 2.18
C MET A 116 -5.62 -10.12 2.56
N VAL A 117 -5.95 -10.16 3.85
CA VAL A 117 -7.27 -9.75 4.35
C VAL A 117 -7.56 -8.29 4.02
N GLU A 118 -6.60 -7.37 4.24
CA GLU A 118 -6.76 -5.96 3.86
C GLU A 118 -7.05 -5.80 2.36
N ARG A 119 -6.36 -6.55 1.50
CA ARG A 119 -6.61 -6.53 0.06
C ARG A 119 -7.97 -7.08 -0.35
N VAL A 120 -8.42 -8.15 0.31
CA VAL A 120 -9.77 -8.69 0.11
C VAL A 120 -10.83 -7.66 0.51
N MET A 121 -10.60 -6.86 1.55
CA MET A 121 -11.52 -5.79 1.95
C MET A 121 -11.55 -4.66 0.93
N ILE A 122 -10.40 -4.25 0.39
CA ILE A 122 -10.33 -3.29 -0.73
C ILE A 122 -11.03 -3.87 -1.97
N LEU A 123 -10.83 -5.14 -2.28
CA LEU A 123 -11.51 -5.80 -3.39
C LEU A 123 -13.04 -5.82 -3.21
N ASP A 124 -13.54 -6.01 -1.98
CA ASP A 124 -14.97 -5.90 -1.70
C ASP A 124 -15.52 -4.52 -2.08
N ALA A 125 -14.80 -3.45 -1.73
CA ALA A 125 -15.21 -2.08 -2.06
C ALA A 125 -15.17 -1.84 -3.58
N VAL A 126 -14.12 -2.29 -4.27
CA VAL A 126 -13.98 -2.18 -5.73
C VAL A 126 -15.09 -2.93 -6.46
N LEU A 127 -15.36 -4.19 -6.09
CA LEU A 127 -16.40 -5.00 -6.75
C LEU A 127 -17.82 -4.53 -6.42
N GLY A 128 -18.01 -3.89 -5.26
CA GLY A 128 -19.29 -3.36 -4.80
C GLY A 128 -19.66 -2.02 -5.43
N ASP A 129 -18.69 -1.21 -5.78
CA ASP A 129 -18.92 0.11 -6.36
C ASP A 129 -18.92 0.05 -7.89
N ARG A 130 -20.10 0.15 -8.48
CA ARG A 130 -20.31 0.17 -9.94
C ARG A 130 -20.29 1.58 -10.53
N HIS A 131 -20.17 2.59 -9.69
CA HIS A 131 -20.18 4.00 -10.14
C HIS A 131 -18.80 4.50 -10.55
N CYS A 132 -17.74 3.75 -10.26
CA CYS A 132 -16.37 4.09 -10.61
C CYS A 132 -15.77 3.09 -11.59
N TRP A 133 -14.87 3.58 -12.46
CA TRP A 133 -13.80 2.78 -13.04
C TRP A 133 -12.63 2.76 -12.08
N TRP A 134 -11.98 1.61 -11.92
CA TRP A 134 -10.95 1.44 -10.91
C TRP A 134 -9.55 1.24 -11.52
N LEU A 135 -8.66 2.19 -11.28
CA LEU A 135 -7.26 2.14 -11.66
C LEU A 135 -6.44 1.52 -10.52
N SER A 136 -5.70 0.45 -10.77
CA SER A 136 -4.90 -0.19 -9.73
C SER A 136 -3.42 -0.32 -10.04
N PRO A 137 -2.98 -0.90 -11.16
CA PRO A 137 -1.58 -0.94 -11.52
C PRO A 137 -0.98 0.47 -11.70
N GLU A 138 0.28 0.64 -11.30
CA GLU A 138 1.01 1.91 -11.48
C GLU A 138 0.99 2.40 -12.94
N PRO A 139 1.24 1.54 -13.96
CA PRO A 139 1.17 1.99 -15.36
C PRO A 139 -0.19 2.55 -15.75
N ASP A 140 -1.30 1.91 -15.31
CA ASP A 140 -2.66 2.37 -15.62
C ASP A 140 -2.93 3.76 -15.02
N LYS A 141 -2.52 3.98 -13.76
CA LYS A 141 -2.62 5.28 -13.10
C LYS A 141 -1.79 6.36 -13.79
N ARG A 142 -0.54 6.05 -14.11
CA ARG A 142 0.34 7.00 -14.81
C ARG A 142 -0.21 7.35 -16.20
N ARG A 143 -0.70 6.35 -16.95
CA ARG A 143 -1.35 6.58 -18.25
C ARG A 143 -2.57 7.49 -18.11
N PHE A 144 -3.42 7.25 -17.10
CA PHE A 144 -4.58 8.09 -16.84
C PHE A 144 -4.19 9.54 -16.60
N PHE A 145 -3.26 9.80 -15.68
CA PHE A 145 -2.84 11.16 -15.37
C PHE A 145 -2.08 11.85 -16.53
N ALA A 146 -1.36 11.09 -17.35
CA ALA A 146 -0.73 11.64 -18.56
C ALA A 146 -1.75 12.09 -19.64
N LEU A 147 -2.96 11.53 -19.62
CA LEU A 147 -4.05 11.91 -20.54
C LEU A 147 -4.87 13.10 -20.02
N MET A 148 -4.72 13.51 -18.78
CA MET A 148 -5.33 14.71 -18.23
C MET A 148 -4.60 15.96 -18.75
N ARG A 149 -5.07 16.53 -19.87
CA ARG A 149 -4.37 17.49 -20.74
C ARG A 149 -4.09 18.86 -20.16
N ASP A 150 -4.85 19.32 -19.18
CA ASP A 150 -4.84 20.75 -18.81
C ASP A 150 -3.73 21.14 -17.84
N ASN A 151 -3.09 20.18 -17.17
CA ASN A 151 -2.01 20.43 -16.24
C ASN A 151 -0.96 19.32 -16.32
N TYR A 152 0.28 19.72 -16.51
CA TYR A 152 1.41 18.78 -16.47
C TYR A 152 1.72 18.36 -15.03
N LEU A 153 1.31 17.13 -14.66
CA LEU A 153 1.70 16.53 -13.38
C LEU A 153 3.19 16.14 -13.43
N ARG A 154 4.00 16.80 -12.61
CA ARG A 154 5.42 16.52 -12.53
C ARG A 154 5.68 15.15 -11.89
N PRO A 155 6.76 14.45 -12.25
CA PRO A 155 7.09 13.14 -11.65
C PRO A 155 7.13 13.15 -10.12
N GLU A 156 7.56 14.25 -9.52
CA GLU A 156 7.64 14.43 -8.07
C GLU A 156 6.30 14.67 -7.39
N ASP A 157 5.26 15.02 -8.11
CA ASP A 157 3.91 15.22 -7.56
C ASP A 157 3.14 13.89 -7.44
N TYR A 158 3.62 12.82 -8.12
CA TYR A 158 3.09 11.48 -7.88
C TYR A 158 3.41 11.00 -6.46
N PRO A 159 2.46 10.32 -5.80
CA PRO A 159 2.75 9.64 -4.54
C PRO A 159 3.88 8.63 -4.76
N HIS A 160 5.05 8.86 -4.16
CA HIS A 160 6.21 8.02 -4.41
C HIS A 160 7.04 7.71 -3.16
N ILE A 161 7.88 6.70 -3.25
CA ILE A 161 8.95 6.39 -2.31
C ILE A 161 10.24 6.15 -3.11
N ALA A 162 11.31 6.80 -2.71
CA ALA A 162 12.64 6.57 -3.25
C ALA A 162 13.39 5.52 -2.42
N PHE A 163 14.14 4.65 -3.09
CA PHE A 163 15.02 3.65 -2.50
C PHE A 163 16.43 3.81 -3.08
N GLY A 164 17.46 3.55 -2.27
CA GLY A 164 18.84 3.71 -2.66
C GLY A 164 19.30 5.17 -2.70
N THR A 165 20.57 5.37 -3.02
CA THR A 165 21.23 6.68 -3.11
C THR A 165 21.98 6.85 -4.44
N GLY A 166 22.22 8.09 -4.84
CA GLY A 166 22.98 8.41 -6.05
C GLY A 166 22.38 7.76 -7.32
N ARG A 167 23.25 7.15 -8.15
CA ARG A 167 22.85 6.51 -9.43
C ARG A 167 21.98 5.26 -9.27
N GLN A 168 21.94 4.65 -8.08
CA GLN A 168 21.09 3.49 -7.77
C GLN A 168 19.73 3.87 -7.19
N ARG A 169 19.37 5.15 -7.20
CA ARG A 169 18.09 5.63 -6.72
C ARG A 169 16.94 5.12 -7.60
N VAL A 170 16.06 4.29 -7.01
CA VAL A 170 14.85 3.78 -7.66
C VAL A 170 13.63 4.48 -7.06
N ILE A 171 12.83 5.10 -7.90
CA ILE A 171 11.57 5.74 -7.51
C ILE A 171 10.43 4.77 -7.82
N ARG A 172 9.57 4.55 -6.84
CA ARG A 172 8.34 3.81 -7.00
C ARG A 172 7.16 4.72 -6.75
N CYS A 173 6.31 4.87 -7.76
CA CYS A 173 5.06 5.59 -7.65
C CYS A 173 3.95 4.70 -7.04
N PHE A 174 2.96 5.34 -6.43
CA PHE A 174 1.81 4.68 -5.79
C PHE A 174 2.18 3.50 -4.87
N PRO A 175 3.05 3.73 -3.86
CA PRO A 175 3.59 2.65 -3.03
C PRO A 175 2.53 1.95 -2.18
N ASP A 176 1.44 2.64 -1.85
CA ASP A 176 0.34 2.14 -1.03
C ASP A 176 -0.52 1.09 -1.75
N LYS A 177 -0.42 1.03 -3.10
CA LYS A 177 -1.16 0.09 -3.97
C LYS A 177 -2.68 0.13 -3.81
N LEU A 178 -3.20 1.22 -3.30
CA LEU A 178 -4.64 1.44 -3.24
C LEU A 178 -5.15 1.78 -4.65
N PRO A 179 -6.32 1.31 -5.06
CA PRO A 179 -6.92 1.71 -6.32
C PRO A 179 -7.29 3.19 -6.29
N ILE A 180 -7.47 3.79 -7.45
CA ILE A 180 -8.05 5.12 -7.63
C ILE A 180 -9.31 4.93 -8.45
N GLY A 181 -10.46 5.37 -7.95
CA GLY A 181 -11.72 5.39 -8.68
C GLY A 181 -11.82 6.63 -9.54
N VAL A 182 -12.34 6.47 -10.76
CA VAL A 182 -12.76 7.55 -11.65
C VAL A 182 -14.27 7.47 -11.75
N GLU A 183 -14.99 8.49 -11.30
CA GLU A 183 -16.45 8.47 -11.28
C GLU A 183 -17.03 8.44 -12.71
N LYS A 184 -17.92 7.49 -12.96
CA LYS A 184 -18.62 7.39 -14.25
C LYS A 184 -19.52 8.60 -14.45
N GLY A 185 -19.40 9.26 -15.61
CA GLY A 185 -20.13 10.50 -15.90
C GLY A 185 -19.45 11.79 -15.38
N ARG A 186 -18.44 11.67 -14.50
CA ARG A 186 -17.62 12.79 -14.00
C ARG A 186 -16.15 12.38 -13.98
N SER A 187 -15.55 12.26 -15.14
CA SER A 187 -14.16 11.79 -15.29
C SER A 187 -13.11 12.72 -14.67
N ASP A 188 -13.48 13.92 -14.26
CA ASP A 188 -12.68 14.87 -13.49
C ASP A 188 -12.81 14.66 -11.96
N HIS A 189 -13.70 13.76 -11.52
CA HIS A 189 -13.87 13.42 -10.10
C HIS A 189 -13.20 12.09 -9.76
N LEU A 190 -12.24 12.14 -8.82
CA LEU A 190 -11.48 10.97 -8.40
C LEU A 190 -11.84 10.52 -6.98
N VAL A 191 -11.91 9.21 -6.79
CA VAL A 191 -12.16 8.59 -5.48
C VAL A 191 -10.90 7.88 -4.99
N PHE A 192 -10.42 8.26 -3.81
CA PHE A 192 -9.26 7.67 -3.15
C PHE A 192 -9.72 6.84 -1.95
N PRO A 193 -9.85 5.51 -2.07
CA PRO A 193 -10.22 4.67 -0.93
C PRO A 193 -9.03 4.48 0.01
N TYR A 194 -9.28 4.55 1.30
CA TYR A 194 -8.30 4.21 2.34
C TYR A 194 -8.92 3.26 3.37
N LEU A 195 -8.32 2.08 3.56
CA LEU A 195 -8.77 1.12 4.57
C LEU A 195 -8.20 1.48 5.95
N VAL A 196 -9.09 1.78 6.89
CA VAL A 196 -8.73 2.00 8.29
C VAL A 196 -8.38 0.65 8.93
N ASN A 197 -7.11 0.43 9.20
CA ASN A 197 -6.58 -0.82 9.74
C ASN A 197 -5.93 -0.68 11.12
N ARG A 198 -5.93 0.54 11.70
CA ARG A 198 -5.38 0.86 13.02
C ARG A 198 -6.25 1.88 13.75
N SER A 199 -6.13 1.91 15.08
CA SER A 199 -6.83 2.92 15.90
C SER A 199 -6.20 4.31 15.78
N ILE A 200 -4.88 4.39 15.54
CA ILE A 200 -4.12 5.63 15.44
C ILE A 200 -3.70 5.86 13.99
N PRO A 201 -3.98 7.05 13.37
CA PRO A 201 -3.84 7.30 11.95
C PRO A 201 -2.41 7.65 11.48
N ILE A 202 -1.35 7.03 12.03
CA ILE A 202 0.04 7.36 11.68
C ILE A 202 0.36 7.05 10.22
N ASP A 203 0.03 5.83 9.77
CA ASP A 203 0.26 5.41 8.38
C ASP A 203 -0.66 6.19 7.42
N PHE A 204 -1.85 6.56 7.88
CA PHE A 204 -2.79 7.38 7.13
C PHE A 204 -2.26 8.82 6.92
N ARG A 205 -1.67 9.45 7.93
CA ARG A 205 -1.01 10.75 7.77
C ARG A 205 0.11 10.68 6.72
N GLN A 206 0.90 9.61 6.73
CA GLN A 206 1.92 9.38 5.71
C GLN A 206 1.32 9.22 4.30
N PHE A 207 0.15 8.59 4.20
CA PHE A 207 -0.60 8.50 2.95
C PHE A 207 -1.03 9.90 2.48
N LEU A 208 -1.64 10.71 3.34
CA LEU A 208 -2.10 12.07 3.01
C LEU A 208 -0.95 12.96 2.54
N ILE A 209 0.16 12.99 3.30
CA ILE A 209 1.36 13.77 2.95
C ILE A 209 1.89 13.36 1.56
N ARG A 210 1.96 12.06 1.27
CA ARG A 210 2.43 11.59 -0.04
C ARG A 210 1.50 11.93 -1.19
N HIS A 211 0.20 11.97 -0.92
CA HIS A 211 -0.81 12.24 -1.96
C HIS A 211 -1.10 13.74 -2.13
N ALA A 212 -0.60 14.61 -1.26
CA ALA A 212 -0.92 16.04 -1.29
C ALA A 212 -0.61 16.69 -2.65
N GLY A 213 0.54 16.37 -3.27
CA GLY A 213 0.89 16.85 -4.61
C GLY A 213 -0.13 16.45 -5.67
N LEU A 214 -0.49 15.15 -5.69
CA LEU A 214 -1.50 14.64 -6.61
C LEU A 214 -2.89 15.24 -6.35
N LEU A 215 -3.29 15.38 -5.08
CA LEU A 215 -4.59 15.93 -4.71
C LEU A 215 -4.74 17.42 -5.10
N ARG A 216 -3.65 18.21 -5.10
CA ARG A 216 -3.65 19.59 -5.63
C ARG A 216 -3.83 19.64 -7.14
N PHE A 217 -3.36 18.61 -7.83
CA PHE A 217 -3.48 18.51 -9.29
C PHE A 217 -4.89 18.12 -9.73
N VAL A 218 -5.58 17.29 -8.94
CA VAL A 218 -6.92 16.77 -9.26
C VAL A 218 -7.98 17.84 -8.97
N ARG A 219 -8.83 18.11 -9.95
CA ARG A 219 -9.84 19.17 -9.88
C ARG A 219 -10.88 18.92 -8.78
N THR A 220 -11.41 17.70 -8.73
CA THR A 220 -12.37 17.30 -7.69
C THR A 220 -12.07 15.89 -7.20
N TRP A 221 -12.18 15.66 -5.90
CA TRP A 221 -11.88 14.35 -5.33
C TRP A 221 -12.64 14.03 -4.04
N THR A 222 -12.84 12.75 -3.82
CA THR A 222 -13.36 12.19 -2.58
C THR A 222 -12.34 11.25 -1.95
N LEU A 223 -12.03 11.47 -0.69
CA LEU A 223 -11.30 10.52 0.15
C LEU A 223 -12.32 9.61 0.85
N ARG A 224 -12.38 8.34 0.47
CA ARG A 224 -13.31 7.36 1.04
C ARG A 224 -12.63 6.51 2.09
N LEU A 225 -13.00 6.71 3.36
CA LEU A 225 -12.52 5.93 4.50
C LEU A 225 -13.33 4.65 4.63
N LEU A 226 -12.74 3.50 4.29
CA LEU A 226 -13.32 2.18 4.48
C LEU A 226 -13.06 1.74 5.93
N VAL A 227 -14.08 1.73 6.77
CA VAL A 227 -13.94 1.58 8.22
C VAL A 227 -14.53 0.26 8.70
N PRO A 228 -13.71 -0.72 9.10
CA PRO A 228 -14.17 -1.90 9.83
C PRO A 228 -14.86 -1.50 11.13
N ARG A 229 -15.93 -2.19 11.52
CA ARG A 229 -16.73 -1.85 12.73
C ARG A 229 -15.87 -1.65 13.98
N ARG A 230 -14.84 -2.46 14.17
CA ARG A 230 -13.93 -2.36 15.32
C ARG A 230 -13.16 -1.05 15.40
N PHE A 231 -12.99 -0.36 14.28
CA PHE A 231 -12.32 0.96 14.21
C PHE A 231 -13.31 2.13 14.13
N ARG A 232 -14.61 1.90 14.34
CA ARG A 232 -15.62 2.96 14.28
C ARG A 232 -15.27 4.14 15.21
N LYS A 233 -14.75 3.86 16.40
CA LYS A 233 -14.32 4.91 17.35
C LYS A 233 -13.13 5.73 16.87
N ALA A 234 -12.35 5.26 15.92
CA ALA A 234 -11.19 5.96 15.37
C ALA A 234 -11.56 6.97 14.25
N VAL A 235 -12.79 6.95 13.73
CA VAL A 235 -13.22 7.80 12.61
C VAL A 235 -12.94 9.28 12.85
N SER A 236 -13.21 9.78 14.06
CA SER A 236 -12.93 11.18 14.42
C SER A 236 -11.45 11.53 14.29
N LEU A 237 -10.54 10.64 14.69
CA LEU A 237 -9.09 10.83 14.58
C LEU A 237 -8.64 10.85 13.10
N TYR A 238 -9.24 10.00 12.25
CA TYR A 238 -8.95 10.01 10.81
C TYR A 238 -9.46 11.26 10.12
N LYS A 239 -10.68 11.75 10.45
CA LYS A 239 -11.19 13.03 9.97
C LYS A 239 -10.34 14.21 10.45
N ALA A 240 -9.89 14.18 11.70
CA ALA A 240 -8.98 15.19 12.23
C ALA A 240 -7.64 15.19 11.47
N ALA A 241 -7.09 14.00 11.18
CA ALA A 241 -5.87 13.88 10.39
C ALA A 241 -6.01 14.48 8.98
N VAL A 242 -7.15 14.26 8.30
CA VAL A 242 -7.40 14.92 6.99
C VAL A 242 -7.39 16.44 7.14
N ARG A 243 -8.14 16.96 8.12
CA ARG A 243 -8.20 18.40 8.35
C ARG A 243 -6.81 19.00 8.61
N GLU A 244 -6.03 18.36 9.46
CA GLU A 244 -4.70 18.84 9.86
C GLU A 244 -3.68 18.74 8.71
N GLU A 245 -3.66 17.64 7.96
CA GLU A 245 -2.65 17.44 6.91
C GLU A 245 -2.99 18.13 5.58
N LEU A 246 -4.27 18.22 5.22
CA LEU A 246 -4.67 18.73 3.90
C LEU A 246 -5.33 20.11 3.96
N TRP A 247 -6.06 20.43 5.04
CA TRP A 247 -6.91 21.61 5.08
C TRP A 247 -6.51 22.67 6.13
N THR A 248 -5.43 22.42 6.86
CA THR A 248 -4.89 23.39 7.82
C THR A 248 -3.43 23.64 7.48
N PRO A 249 -3.14 24.71 6.70
CA PRO A 249 -1.75 25.10 6.41
C PRO A 249 -0.96 25.25 7.71
N MET A 250 0.29 24.83 7.69
CA MET A 250 1.20 25.06 8.81
C MET A 250 1.71 26.49 8.76
N ASP A 251 1.88 27.10 9.93
CA ASP A 251 2.48 28.42 10.03
C ASP A 251 3.92 28.40 9.49
N PRO A 252 4.30 29.35 8.61
CA PRO A 252 5.66 29.42 8.05
C PRO A 252 6.76 29.51 9.12
N SER A 253 6.48 30.16 10.27
CA SER A 253 7.44 30.24 11.38
C SER A 253 7.70 28.86 12.01
N VAL A 254 6.64 28.05 12.16
CA VAL A 254 6.74 26.65 12.64
C VAL A 254 7.52 25.80 11.67
N THR A 255 7.25 25.95 10.38
CA THR A 255 7.96 25.19 9.34
C THR A 255 9.44 25.51 9.37
N LYS A 256 9.82 26.80 9.45
CA LYS A 256 11.22 27.22 9.55
C LYS A 256 11.90 26.65 10.81
N ALA A 257 11.20 26.59 11.94
CA ALA A 257 11.70 25.97 13.16
C ALA A 257 11.91 24.45 12.98
N LEU A 258 11.00 23.76 12.27
CA LEU A 258 11.13 22.33 11.97
C LEU A 258 12.26 22.04 10.97
N GLU A 259 12.55 22.94 10.02
CA GLU A 259 13.69 22.83 9.10
C GLU A 259 15.03 22.80 9.82
N ALA A 260 15.17 23.54 10.93
CA ALA A 260 16.36 23.50 11.77
C ALA A 260 16.36 22.24 12.69
N TYR A 261 15.23 21.92 13.28
CA TYR A 261 15.10 20.86 14.27
C TYR A 261 15.22 19.43 13.71
N PHE A 262 14.69 19.16 12.53
CA PHE A 262 14.70 17.79 11.95
C PHE A 262 16.10 17.27 11.63
N PRO A 263 17.03 18.08 11.04
CA PRO A 263 18.42 17.65 10.86
C PRO A 263 19.13 17.37 12.20
N GLU A 264 18.87 18.17 13.24
CA GLU A 264 19.42 17.94 14.58
C GLU A 264 18.95 16.61 15.16
N CYS A 265 17.64 16.29 15.08
CA CYS A 265 17.13 14.98 15.50
C CYS A 265 17.74 13.81 14.71
N GLN A 266 18.03 14.02 13.42
CA GLN A 266 18.66 12.99 12.59
C GLN A 266 20.11 12.75 12.98
N SER A 267 20.88 13.80 13.29
CA SER A 267 22.30 13.70 13.64
C SER A 267 22.52 13.14 15.04
N THR A 268 21.68 13.52 15.99
CA THR A 268 21.78 13.11 17.40
C THR A 268 21.09 11.76 17.68
N GLY A 269 20.26 11.27 16.77
CA GLY A 269 19.39 10.10 17.01
C GLY A 269 18.28 10.38 18.02
N ALA A 270 18.06 11.64 18.39
CA ALA A 270 17.05 12.06 19.35
C ALA A 270 15.63 11.69 18.91
N HIS A 271 14.78 11.37 19.86
CA HIS A 271 13.38 11.09 19.58
C HIS A 271 12.64 12.40 19.22
N VAL A 272 12.00 12.42 18.05
CA VAL A 272 11.17 13.55 17.63
C VAL A 272 9.90 13.62 18.48
N GLY A 273 9.95 14.27 19.59
CA GLY A 273 8.79 14.36 20.49
C GLY A 273 9.04 15.21 21.72
N ASP A 274 10.29 15.48 22.03
CA ASP A 274 10.68 16.32 23.17
C ASP A 274 11.80 17.30 22.76
N PRO A 275 11.47 18.34 21.97
CA PRO A 275 12.44 19.35 21.57
C PRO A 275 12.91 20.13 22.80
N ALA A 276 14.24 20.41 22.84
CA ALA A 276 14.82 21.25 23.88
C ALA A 276 14.29 22.71 23.80
N ASP A 277 14.08 23.20 22.58
CA ASP A 277 13.55 24.56 22.33
C ASP A 277 12.11 24.71 22.86
N PRO A 278 11.84 25.66 23.78
CA PRO A 278 10.50 25.89 24.33
C PRO A 278 9.47 26.29 23.29
N TYR A 279 9.86 27.03 22.24
CA TYR A 279 8.97 27.44 21.15
C TYR A 279 8.54 26.23 20.32
N ILE A 280 9.50 25.39 19.89
CA ILE A 280 9.23 24.17 19.16
C ILE A 280 8.37 23.23 20.03
N ARG A 281 8.67 23.10 21.33
CA ARG A 281 7.89 22.29 22.27
C ARG A 281 6.43 22.77 22.39
N ARG A 282 6.22 24.08 22.43
CA ARG A 282 4.87 24.68 22.45
C ARG A 282 4.11 24.36 21.16
N GLU A 283 4.76 24.52 19.99
CA GLU A 283 4.15 24.22 18.70
C GLU A 283 3.89 22.73 18.50
N PHE A 284 4.75 21.85 19.01
CA PHE A 284 4.47 20.42 19.06
C PHE A 284 3.17 20.10 19.80
N ARG A 285 2.95 20.73 20.94
CA ARG A 285 1.69 20.57 21.70
C ARG A 285 0.49 21.08 20.89
N ARG A 286 0.64 22.19 20.21
CA ARG A 286 -0.40 22.81 19.39
C ARG A 286 -0.72 22.01 18.14
N GLN A 287 0.29 21.55 17.40
CA GLN A 287 0.15 20.78 16.16
C GLN A 287 -0.19 19.30 16.41
N GLY A 288 0.03 18.82 17.61
CA GLY A 288 -0.08 17.42 17.97
C GLY A 288 1.13 16.57 17.56
N ASN A 289 1.64 15.81 18.49
CA ASN A 289 2.85 14.99 18.33
C ASN A 289 2.75 14.04 17.10
N ALA A 290 1.57 13.50 16.81
CA ALA A 290 1.35 12.60 15.66
C ALA A 290 1.58 13.28 14.31
N ARG A 291 1.21 14.56 14.14
CA ARG A 291 1.45 15.35 12.92
C ARG A 291 2.94 15.56 12.71
N VAL A 292 3.63 16.04 13.73
CA VAL A 292 5.07 16.32 13.62
C VAL A 292 5.88 15.07 13.37
N GLN A 293 5.55 13.95 14.03
CA GLN A 293 6.18 12.65 13.74
C GLN A 293 5.92 12.18 12.30
N ALA A 294 4.72 12.41 11.77
CA ALA A 294 4.41 12.06 10.39
C ALA A 294 5.22 12.93 9.41
N LEU A 295 5.34 14.23 9.65
CA LEU A 295 6.16 15.14 8.86
C LEU A 295 7.65 14.77 8.92
N TYR A 296 8.18 14.46 10.09
CA TYR A 296 9.58 14.02 10.22
C TYR A 296 9.87 12.75 9.41
N ARG A 297 9.00 11.75 9.48
CA ARG A 297 9.13 10.53 8.68
C ARG A 297 9.09 10.78 7.18
N ALA A 298 8.27 11.74 6.75
CA ALA A 298 8.19 12.16 5.36
C ALA A 298 9.43 12.99 4.97
N TRP A 299 9.86 13.93 5.82
CA TRP A 299 11.05 14.75 5.64
C TRP A 299 12.33 13.91 5.48
N ARG A 300 12.51 12.86 6.27
CA ARG A 300 13.64 11.92 6.12
C ARG A 300 13.73 11.27 4.73
N ARG A 301 12.66 11.27 3.96
CA ARG A 301 12.59 10.65 2.63
C ARG A 301 12.59 11.66 1.50
N GLN A 302 12.05 12.84 1.72
CA GLN A 302 11.74 13.84 0.69
C GLN A 302 12.43 15.19 0.93
N GLY A 303 13.09 15.38 2.08
CA GLY A 303 13.71 16.65 2.48
C GLY A 303 12.69 17.74 2.81
N ASN A 304 13.14 18.99 2.78
CA ASN A 304 12.38 20.16 3.20
C ASN A 304 11.11 20.41 2.36
N ARG A 305 11.02 19.85 1.17
CA ARG A 305 9.82 19.98 0.32
C ARG A 305 8.53 19.65 1.08
N VAL A 306 8.57 18.61 1.97
CA VAL A 306 7.40 18.21 2.77
C VAL A 306 6.92 19.33 3.69
N LEU A 307 7.85 20.11 4.23
CA LEU A 307 7.55 21.25 5.11
C LEU A 307 6.96 22.40 4.30
N TRP A 308 7.51 22.72 3.14
CA TRP A 308 6.95 23.73 2.23
C TRP A 308 5.56 23.35 1.74
N ASP A 309 5.36 22.10 1.41
CA ASP A 309 4.05 21.57 1.04
C ASP A 309 3.02 21.69 2.18
N ALA A 310 3.44 21.56 3.43
CA ALA A 310 2.59 21.72 4.60
C ALA A 310 2.12 23.19 4.83
N ASN A 311 2.83 24.18 4.27
CA ASN A 311 2.44 25.60 4.32
C ASN A 311 1.39 25.98 3.26
N SER A 312 1.20 25.15 2.24
CA SER A 312 0.33 25.50 1.12
C SER A 312 -1.14 25.54 1.52
N SER A 313 -1.84 26.63 1.19
CA SER A 313 -3.29 26.77 1.37
C SER A 313 -4.11 26.09 0.27
N ALA A 314 -3.51 25.65 -0.84
CA ALA A 314 -4.21 25.22 -2.04
C ALA A 314 -5.32 24.18 -1.77
N LEU A 315 -5.06 23.16 -0.95
CA LEU A 315 -6.06 22.15 -0.60
C LEU A 315 -7.15 22.65 0.36
N ALA A 316 -6.83 23.65 1.19
CA ALA A 316 -7.83 24.34 2.02
C ALA A 316 -8.78 25.17 1.15
N ASP A 317 -8.23 25.86 0.14
CA ASP A 317 -8.99 26.66 -0.83
C ASP A 317 -9.87 25.73 -1.71
N ASP A 318 -9.37 24.58 -2.13
CA ASP A 318 -10.15 23.55 -2.85
C ASP A 318 -11.33 23.05 -2.02
N ARG A 319 -11.13 22.87 -0.71
CA ARG A 319 -12.21 22.52 0.21
C ARG A 319 -13.26 23.62 0.30
N ALA A 320 -12.85 24.87 0.43
CA ALA A 320 -13.75 26.00 0.51
C ALA A 320 -14.61 26.14 -0.76
N ARG A 321 -14.08 25.75 -1.92
CA ARG A 321 -14.80 25.68 -3.19
C ARG A 321 -15.65 24.41 -3.37
N GLY A 322 -15.67 23.49 -2.41
CA GLY A 322 -16.40 22.22 -2.51
C GLY A 322 -15.75 21.19 -3.43
N CYS A 323 -14.47 21.37 -3.80
CA CYS A 323 -13.75 20.47 -4.71
C CYS A 323 -13.24 19.19 -4.02
N SER A 324 -13.26 19.13 -2.68
CA SER A 324 -12.75 18.01 -1.91
C SER A 324 -13.71 17.56 -0.82
N THR A 325 -13.92 16.24 -0.70
CA THR A 325 -14.82 15.64 0.28
C THR A 325 -14.19 14.45 1.00
N VAL A 326 -14.73 14.12 2.19
CA VAL A 326 -14.36 12.92 2.95
C VAL A 326 -15.61 12.15 3.28
N GLU A 327 -15.67 10.93 2.75
CA GLU A 327 -16.74 9.97 3.01
C GLU A 327 -16.28 8.90 3.99
N VAL A 328 -17.22 8.36 4.76
CA VAL A 328 -16.98 7.26 5.68
C VAL A 328 -17.92 6.12 5.34
N GLU A 329 -17.34 5.02 4.91
CA GLU A 329 -18.07 3.79 4.63
C GLU A 329 -17.81 2.78 5.75
N LEU A 330 -18.84 2.44 6.52
CA LEU A 330 -18.77 1.41 7.55
C LEU A 330 -18.88 0.03 6.90
N LEU A 331 -17.82 -0.76 6.99
CA LEU A 331 -17.79 -2.09 6.39
C LEU A 331 -18.64 -3.07 7.23
N ASN A 332 -19.63 -3.68 6.60
CA ASN A 332 -20.51 -4.65 7.23
C ASN A 332 -19.84 -5.98 7.57
N ARG A 333 -18.80 -6.34 6.81
CA ARG A 333 -18.10 -7.61 6.96
C ARG A 333 -16.97 -7.49 7.96
N GLN A 334 -16.88 -8.48 8.84
CA GLN A 334 -15.86 -8.54 9.88
C GLN A 334 -14.76 -9.55 9.48
N TYR A 335 -13.53 -9.12 9.63
CA TYR A 335 -12.34 -9.95 9.46
C TYR A 335 -11.53 -9.94 10.75
N LEU A 336 -11.08 -11.12 11.19
CA LEU A 336 -10.42 -11.27 12.48
C LEU A 336 -8.97 -10.80 12.47
N GLN A 337 -8.30 -10.87 11.30
CA GLN A 337 -6.88 -10.58 11.18
C GLN A 337 -6.66 -9.41 10.21
N LEU A 338 -6.20 -8.29 10.75
CA LEU A 338 -5.68 -7.16 9.98
C LEU A 338 -4.22 -6.95 10.36
N SER A 339 -3.39 -6.46 9.44
CA SER A 339 -1.94 -6.30 9.66
C SER A 339 -1.62 -5.37 10.83
N GLY A 340 -2.47 -4.35 11.07
CA GLY A 340 -2.32 -3.40 12.17
C GLY A 340 -2.76 -3.91 13.55
N THR A 341 -3.32 -5.12 13.61
CA THR A 341 -3.81 -5.75 14.85
C THR A 341 -3.07 -7.03 15.20
N MET A 342 -1.91 -7.27 14.61
CA MET A 342 -1.01 -8.29 15.13
C MET A 342 -0.66 -7.89 16.55
N ASP A 343 -1.33 -8.56 17.50
CA ASP A 343 -1.20 -8.39 18.93
C ASP A 343 0.29 -8.42 19.28
N ARG A 344 0.80 -7.38 19.94
CA ARG A 344 2.11 -7.41 20.56
C ARG A 344 2.26 -8.66 21.44
N ASP A 345 1.15 -9.11 22.05
CA ASP A 345 1.07 -10.30 22.89
C ASP A 345 1.25 -11.61 22.10
N ALA A 346 0.80 -11.70 20.85
CA ALA A 346 1.04 -12.87 20.01
C ALA A 346 2.52 -12.95 19.55
N TRP A 347 3.19 -11.83 19.42
CA TRP A 347 4.62 -11.77 19.11
C TRP A 347 5.47 -12.10 20.35
N ALA A 348 5.09 -11.62 21.52
CA ALA A 348 5.72 -11.96 22.79
C ALA A 348 5.57 -13.47 23.11
N LYS A 349 4.38 -14.05 22.86
CA LYS A 349 4.12 -15.49 23.04
C LYS A 349 4.87 -16.37 22.03
N ARG A 350 5.20 -15.88 20.83
CA ARG A 350 6.06 -16.62 19.86
C ARG A 350 7.54 -16.48 20.19
N GLY A 351 7.97 -15.36 20.74
CA GLY A 351 9.32 -15.16 21.26
C GLY A 351 9.62 -16.05 22.47
N ALA A 352 8.65 -16.23 23.36
CA ALA A 352 8.78 -17.08 24.53
C ALA A 352 8.80 -18.60 24.22
N LYS A 353 8.34 -19.04 23.06
CA LYS A 353 8.39 -20.44 22.59
C LYS A 353 9.66 -20.81 21.81
N ARG A 354 10.54 -19.85 21.52
CA ARG A 354 11.90 -20.17 21.07
C ARG A 354 12.75 -20.40 22.33
N ASN A 355 12.84 -21.67 22.72
CA ASN A 355 13.72 -22.17 23.76
C ASN A 355 15.11 -21.52 23.67
N PRO A 356 15.68 -21.06 24.79
CA PRO A 356 17.09 -20.76 24.84
C PRO A 356 17.83 -22.07 24.57
N ARG A 357 18.48 -22.21 23.45
CA ARG A 357 19.49 -23.23 23.28
C ARG A 357 20.49 -23.02 24.40
N GLN A 358 20.66 -24.07 25.18
CA GLN A 358 21.67 -24.22 26.20
C GLN A 358 22.98 -23.59 25.72
N VAL A 359 23.35 -22.51 26.35
CA VAL A 359 24.72 -22.00 26.31
C VAL A 359 25.46 -22.99 27.23
N GLY A 360 26.22 -23.90 26.63
CA GLY A 360 27.17 -24.71 27.33
C GLY A 360 28.17 -23.83 28.06
N PRO A 361 28.75 -24.32 29.17
CA PRO A 361 29.67 -23.51 29.97
C PRO A 361 30.91 -23.10 29.16
N PRO A 362 31.56 -21.98 29.49
CA PRO A 362 32.74 -21.52 28.78
C PRO A 362 33.89 -22.54 28.95
N VAL A 363 34.42 -22.98 27.84
CA VAL A 363 35.63 -23.79 27.81
C VAL A 363 36.79 -22.88 28.18
N SER A 364 37.31 -23.11 29.38
CA SER A 364 38.56 -22.56 29.89
C SER A 364 39.75 -22.93 28.98
N GLU A 365 40.62 -21.96 28.85
CA GLU A 365 41.99 -21.99 28.35
C GLU A 365 42.67 -23.37 28.30
N LEU A 366 43.14 -23.76 27.12
CA LEU A 366 44.25 -24.70 26.97
C LEU A 366 45.33 -24.11 26.09
N SER A 367 46.49 -24.02 26.68
CA SER A 367 47.77 -23.50 26.22
C SER A 367 48.27 -24.11 24.94
N PRO A 368 49.20 -23.46 24.23
CA PRO A 368 49.80 -23.95 22.99
C PRO A 368 50.92 -24.94 23.22
N SER A 369 51.05 -25.97 22.39
CA SER A 369 52.25 -26.81 22.27
C SER A 369 52.45 -27.27 20.83
N PRO A 370 53.63 -27.79 20.40
CA PRO A 370 54.62 -27.05 19.62
C PRO A 370 54.70 -27.55 18.14
N ARG A 371 55.44 -26.75 17.38
CA ARG A 371 55.90 -27.02 16.01
C ARG A 371 56.74 -28.30 15.88
N SER A 372 56.60 -29.02 14.78
CA SER A 372 57.67 -29.78 14.11
C SER A 372 57.30 -30.07 12.64
N PRO A 373 58.23 -30.47 11.74
CA PRO A 373 58.69 -29.55 10.72
C PRO A 373 58.41 -30.07 9.27
N LEU A 374 58.78 -29.20 8.34
CA LEU A 374 58.94 -29.37 6.89
C LEU A 374 59.35 -30.75 6.40
N VAL A 375 58.69 -31.23 5.35
CA VAL A 375 59.31 -32.07 4.30
C VAL A 375 58.89 -31.53 2.96
N ASP A 376 59.90 -31.00 2.25
CA ASP A 376 59.91 -30.75 0.81
C ASP A 376 59.74 -32.06 0.05
N HIS A 377 58.99 -32.06 -1.03
CA HIS A 377 59.33 -32.82 -2.25
C HIS A 377 58.79 -32.12 -3.50
N ASP A 378 59.75 -31.79 -4.29
CA ASP A 378 59.77 -31.30 -5.64
C ASP A 378 59.10 -32.19 -6.70
N ARG A 379 58.81 -31.54 -7.85
CA ARG A 379 58.81 -32.06 -9.24
C ARG A 379 57.55 -32.81 -9.69
N GLU A 380 57.06 -32.72 -10.86
CA GLU A 380 57.43 -32.21 -12.17
C GLU A 380 56.20 -32.24 -13.10
N THR A 381 56.09 -31.23 -13.92
CA THR A 381 55.71 -31.21 -15.37
C THR A 381 54.79 -32.24 -16.01
N HIS A 382 53.86 -31.74 -16.80
CA HIS A 382 53.54 -31.86 -18.22
C HIS A 382 52.09 -31.52 -18.46
N ALA A 383 51.72 -30.49 -19.20
CA ALA A 383 51.68 -30.25 -20.63
C ALA A 383 50.65 -31.13 -21.38
N ASN A 384 49.78 -30.42 -22.12
CA ASN A 384 48.99 -30.81 -23.31
C ASN A 384 47.63 -31.51 -23.09
N ALA A 385 46.57 -30.84 -23.42
CA ALA A 385 45.82 -30.71 -24.67
C ALA A 385 44.63 -29.79 -24.42
#